data_3050e50581f0b3989d18d9db246be3c2
#
_entry.id   3050e50581f0b3989d18d9db246be3c2
#
_cell.length_a   1.000
_cell.length_b   1.000
_cell.length_c   1.000
_cell.angle_alpha   90.00
_cell.angle_beta   90.00
_cell.angle_gamma   90.00
#
_symmetry.space_group_name_H-M   'P 1'
#
loop_
_entity.id
_entity.type
_entity.pdbx_description
1 polymer ?
#
loop_
_entity_poly.entity_id
_entity_poly.type
_entity_poly.pdbx_seq_one_letter_code
_entity_poly.pdbx_strand_id
1 'polypeptide(L)'
;MLRKFAMVTTLAAAVLSSISGNTVQAEVLVPLQQYLNTTNRNYEANQYKTSYTIYVPQLELNGTTITMNPKAVGEPVKLPITKRDGAEYVDVENATPLIGVTYTKDSDHVQLTAAPETMQVLQNKPVQGPLSWAFDPWPNQDAPYAKKLNVSGDNIISPSWFKLHSLGLESSPNINVDYVKAYKANGYHVWPLITNRFDPDFTSGILADEAVWKKYAQNLIQYAYIYGFDGYNFDFENVDYSDRDKLTRFVAYLADELHKYNIQSSVDVTGYSNSPNWSLVYDRKSFANSVDYVVLMAYDETWAKSTTAGPVASYPWVRDHAEKMLQEVPSHKLVLGIPFYTRIWHESGGVARGETLAIKNESSYFTNYASNIIWNDTLKSYYAAIPTTSGTDKIWFEDNKSLGYKLNLVKELQLAGFAAWRKGFEDDTTITMIQGVDLGKGTPNTAPVVETPKPVVEKPLTKAECKALEKAAKEKAKAEAKAAKEKAKAEAKAAKEKAKAEAKASKERTKANAKTVNEKQKVDNDIASIVPAVQVVKK
;
A
#
# COMPACT_ATOMS: atom_id res chain seq x y z
N MET A 1 73.62 -3.71 -18.40
CA MET A 1 72.54 -3.00 -19.12
C MET A 1 71.23 -3.25 -18.42
N LEU A 2 70.86 -2.31 -17.58
CA LEU A 2 69.62 -2.36 -16.80
C LEU A 2 68.44 -1.95 -17.69
N ARG A 3 67.39 -2.75 -17.77
CA ARG A 3 66.08 -2.28 -18.24
C ARG A 3 65.15 -2.18 -17.05
N LYS A 4 64.71 -0.94 -16.78
CA LYS A 4 63.71 -0.56 -15.77
C LYS A 4 62.32 -1.06 -16.20
N PHE A 5 61.69 -1.84 -15.36
CA PHE A 5 60.22 -2.01 -15.41
C PHE A 5 59.59 -0.90 -14.57
N ALA A 6 58.79 -0.09 -15.21
CA ALA A 6 57.96 0.91 -14.54
C ALA A 6 56.73 0.24 -13.98
N MET A 7 56.61 0.25 -12.66
CA MET A 7 55.45 -0.18 -11.89
C MET A 7 54.45 1.00 -11.87
N VAL A 8 53.32 0.84 -12.49
CA VAL A 8 52.24 1.84 -12.41
C VAL A 8 51.44 1.48 -11.15
N THR A 9 51.70 2.19 -10.08
CA THR A 9 50.90 2.18 -8.86
C THR A 9 49.71 3.12 -9.06
N THR A 10 48.52 2.59 -9.19
CA THR A 10 47.29 3.38 -9.13
C THR A 10 46.91 3.53 -7.65
N LEU A 11 47.11 4.74 -7.13
CA LEU A 11 46.65 5.15 -5.80
C LEU A 11 45.14 5.32 -5.87
N ALA A 12 44.38 4.46 -5.18
CA ALA A 12 42.98 4.71 -4.89
C ALA A 12 42.89 5.64 -3.68
N ALA A 13 42.71 6.95 -3.93
CA ALA A 13 42.43 7.91 -2.86
C ALA A 13 40.98 7.77 -2.41
N ALA A 14 40.78 7.27 -1.21
CA ALA A 14 39.48 7.34 -0.49
C ALA A 14 39.25 8.81 -0.10
N VAL A 15 38.29 9.47 -0.73
CA VAL A 15 37.77 10.77 -0.27
C VAL A 15 36.75 10.50 0.82
N LEU A 16 37.15 10.65 2.08
CA LEU A 16 36.26 10.72 3.23
C LEU A 16 35.55 12.07 3.21
N SER A 17 34.31 12.12 2.80
CA SER A 17 33.40 13.22 3.12
C SER A 17 32.61 12.86 4.38
N SER A 18 32.98 13.49 5.49
CA SER A 18 32.25 13.44 6.74
C SER A 18 30.93 14.21 6.61
N ILE A 19 29.83 13.51 6.43
CA ILE A 19 28.48 13.99 6.71
C ILE A 19 27.77 12.88 7.49
N SER A 20 27.33 13.24 8.67
CA SER A 20 26.49 12.52 9.64
C SER A 20 25.78 11.25 9.21
N GLY A 21 26.14 10.11 9.79
CA GLY A 21 25.18 9.16 10.36
C GLY A 21 24.58 8.10 9.48
N ASN A 22 24.98 7.90 8.20
CA ASN A 22 24.69 6.66 7.47
C ASN A 22 26.01 6.04 7.07
N THR A 23 26.33 4.86 7.57
CA THR A 23 27.39 4.03 7.04
C THR A 23 26.96 3.56 5.64
N VAL A 24 27.27 4.36 4.62
CA VAL A 24 27.21 3.89 3.23
C VAL A 24 28.21 2.75 3.15
N GLN A 25 27.71 1.54 2.95
CA GLN A 25 28.57 0.38 2.72
C GLN A 25 29.42 0.68 1.49
N ALA A 26 30.74 0.54 1.59
CA ALA A 26 31.63 0.91 0.50
C ALA A 26 31.35 0.02 -0.71
N GLU A 27 31.01 0.61 -1.87
CA GLU A 27 30.79 -0.11 -3.13
C GLU A 27 32.00 -0.99 -3.45
N VAL A 28 31.75 -2.25 -3.83
CA VAL A 28 32.79 -3.16 -4.31
C VAL A 28 32.76 -3.22 -5.82
N LEU A 29 33.44 -2.25 -6.45
CA LEU A 29 33.40 -2.07 -7.88
C LEU A 29 34.41 -2.97 -8.61
N VAL A 30 33.92 -3.68 -9.62
CA VAL A 30 34.70 -4.53 -10.51
C VAL A 30 34.49 -4.06 -11.97
N PRO A 31 35.54 -4.09 -12.82
CA PRO A 31 35.36 -3.75 -14.23
C PRO A 31 34.27 -4.60 -14.88
N LEU A 32 33.34 -3.94 -15.59
CA LEU A 32 32.18 -4.58 -16.22
C LEU A 32 32.60 -5.77 -17.09
N GLN A 33 33.67 -5.63 -17.89
CA GLN A 33 34.12 -6.72 -18.78
C GLN A 33 34.61 -7.93 -17.99
N GLN A 34 35.25 -7.74 -16.85
CA GLN A 34 35.67 -8.84 -15.97
C GLN A 34 34.42 -9.55 -15.39
N TYR A 35 33.41 -8.80 -14.96
CA TYR A 35 32.17 -9.35 -14.47
C TYR A 35 31.44 -10.17 -15.54
N LEU A 36 31.26 -9.63 -16.74
CA LEU A 36 30.60 -10.32 -17.85
C LEU A 36 31.35 -11.59 -18.28
N ASN A 37 32.67 -11.54 -18.32
CA ASN A 37 33.49 -12.72 -18.67
C ASN A 37 33.38 -13.82 -17.60
N THR A 38 33.33 -13.44 -16.32
CA THR A 38 33.20 -14.41 -15.22
C THR A 38 31.80 -15.04 -15.18
N THR A 39 30.75 -14.27 -15.42
CA THR A 39 29.39 -14.79 -15.46
C THR A 39 29.12 -15.68 -16.67
N ASN A 40 29.80 -15.39 -17.79
CA ASN A 40 29.56 -16.05 -19.09
C ASN A 40 28.06 -16.17 -19.44
N ARG A 41 27.28 -15.12 -19.13
CA ARG A 41 25.83 -15.06 -19.38
C ARG A 41 25.54 -14.23 -20.62
N ASN A 42 24.41 -14.53 -21.28
CA ASN A 42 23.90 -13.64 -22.30
C ASN A 42 23.54 -12.30 -21.67
N TYR A 43 23.85 -11.22 -22.36
CA TYR A 43 23.53 -9.88 -21.91
C TYR A 43 23.17 -8.94 -23.07
N GLU A 44 22.42 -7.91 -22.75
CA GLU A 44 22.07 -6.82 -23.65
C GLU A 44 22.38 -5.48 -22.98
N ALA A 45 22.99 -4.55 -23.73
CA ALA A 45 23.17 -3.19 -23.27
C ALA A 45 21.99 -2.33 -23.73
N ASN A 46 21.53 -1.39 -22.88
CA ASN A 46 20.61 -0.36 -23.36
C ASN A 46 21.32 0.55 -24.37
N GLN A 47 20.52 1.31 -25.18
CA GLN A 47 21.09 2.15 -26.25
C GLN A 47 22.10 3.21 -25.77
N TYR A 48 22.06 3.60 -24.48
CA TYR A 48 22.98 4.57 -23.88
C TYR A 48 24.12 3.93 -23.11
N LYS A 49 24.18 2.60 -23.03
CA LYS A 49 25.14 1.83 -22.23
C LYS A 49 25.22 2.31 -20.77
N THR A 50 24.08 2.61 -20.17
CA THR A 50 23.96 3.00 -18.76
C THR A 50 23.47 1.87 -17.88
N SER A 51 23.00 0.77 -18.48
CA SER A 51 22.63 -0.47 -17.81
C SER A 51 22.78 -1.64 -18.77
N TYR A 52 23.00 -2.82 -18.19
CA TYR A 52 23.06 -4.08 -18.89
C TYR A 52 22.01 -5.02 -18.34
N THR A 53 21.31 -5.73 -19.20
CA THR A 53 20.41 -6.81 -18.84
C THR A 53 21.17 -8.12 -18.96
N ILE A 54 21.29 -8.84 -17.86
CA ILE A 54 21.85 -10.20 -17.82
C ILE A 54 20.68 -11.18 -17.73
N TYR A 55 20.74 -12.23 -18.53
CA TYR A 55 19.73 -13.28 -18.50
C TYR A 55 20.19 -14.40 -17.56
N VAL A 56 19.51 -14.50 -16.42
CA VAL A 56 19.76 -15.58 -15.45
C VAL A 56 19.21 -16.87 -16.05
N PRO A 57 19.95 -18.00 -16.00
CA PRO A 57 19.44 -19.28 -16.47
C PRO A 57 18.17 -19.70 -15.74
N GLN A 58 17.31 -20.44 -16.44
CA GLN A 58 16.12 -20.98 -15.81
C GLN A 58 16.51 -21.92 -14.66
N LEU A 59 15.82 -21.80 -13.53
CA LEU A 59 16.02 -22.67 -12.39
C LEU A 59 15.25 -23.98 -12.58
N GLU A 60 15.92 -25.09 -12.29
CA GLU A 60 15.32 -26.42 -12.14
C GLU A 60 15.25 -26.77 -10.66
N LEU A 61 14.03 -26.98 -10.17
CA LEU A 61 13.75 -27.21 -8.76
C LEU A 61 13.72 -28.73 -8.47
N ASN A 62 14.71 -29.24 -7.74
CA ASN A 62 14.88 -30.67 -7.45
C ASN A 62 14.77 -30.91 -5.93
N GLY A 63 13.60 -30.79 -5.37
CA GLY A 63 13.37 -31.00 -3.93
C GLY A 63 14.10 -29.95 -3.09
N THR A 64 15.21 -30.32 -2.47
CA THR A 64 16.00 -29.43 -1.59
C THR A 64 17.14 -28.71 -2.31
N THR A 65 17.32 -28.92 -3.61
CA THR A 65 18.35 -28.26 -4.41
C THR A 65 17.76 -27.53 -5.60
N ILE A 66 18.46 -26.50 -6.02
CA ILE A 66 18.12 -25.69 -7.18
C ILE A 66 19.30 -25.76 -8.13
N THR A 67 19.03 -26.15 -9.37
CA THR A 67 20.03 -26.20 -10.43
C THR A 67 19.72 -25.14 -11.48
N MET A 68 20.73 -24.37 -11.88
CA MET A 68 20.60 -23.46 -13.02
C MET A 68 20.75 -24.26 -14.32
N ASN A 69 19.74 -24.21 -15.20
CA ASN A 69 19.82 -24.79 -16.53
C ASN A 69 20.52 -23.80 -17.48
N PRO A 70 21.80 -24.01 -17.84
CA PRO A 70 22.56 -23.05 -18.64
C PRO A 70 22.06 -22.92 -20.09
N LYS A 71 21.18 -23.81 -20.54
CA LYS A 71 20.63 -23.83 -21.90
C LYS A 71 19.28 -23.10 -22.01
N ALA A 72 18.62 -22.86 -20.89
CA ALA A 72 17.33 -22.19 -20.87
C ALA A 72 17.51 -20.71 -20.49
N VAL A 73 16.96 -19.80 -21.30
CA VAL A 73 16.93 -18.38 -20.99
C VAL A 73 15.92 -18.17 -19.88
N GLY A 74 16.40 -17.68 -18.74
CA GLY A 74 15.57 -17.35 -17.57
C GLY A 74 15.22 -15.86 -17.52
N GLU A 75 15.00 -15.37 -16.32
CA GLU A 75 14.55 -13.99 -16.10
C GLU A 75 15.66 -12.96 -16.38
N PRO A 76 15.30 -11.83 -17.01
CA PRO A 76 16.23 -10.73 -17.20
C PRO A 76 16.49 -9.99 -15.88
N VAL A 77 17.75 -9.77 -15.56
CA VAL A 77 18.16 -8.97 -14.40
C VAL A 77 18.95 -7.76 -14.88
N LYS A 78 18.53 -6.58 -14.46
CA LYS A 78 19.18 -5.33 -14.82
C LYS A 78 20.35 -5.06 -13.87
N LEU A 79 21.54 -4.87 -14.43
CA LEU A 79 22.73 -4.43 -13.70
C LEU A 79 22.92 -2.92 -13.90
N PRO A 80 22.93 -2.13 -12.83
CA PRO A 80 23.34 -0.73 -12.90
C PRO A 80 24.85 -0.65 -13.14
N ILE A 81 25.26 0.33 -13.97
CA ILE A 81 26.66 0.57 -14.31
C ILE A 81 27.10 1.86 -13.66
N THR A 82 28.21 1.81 -12.93
CA THR A 82 28.92 2.97 -12.40
C THR A 82 30.04 3.34 -13.37
N LYS A 83 30.10 4.61 -13.81
CA LYS A 83 31.21 5.11 -14.67
C LYS A 83 32.18 5.91 -13.83
N ARG A 84 33.45 5.51 -13.85
CA ARG A 84 34.56 6.21 -13.20
C ARG A 84 35.75 6.32 -14.18
N ASP A 85 36.28 7.49 -14.34
CA ASP A 85 37.45 7.74 -15.20
C ASP A 85 37.34 7.18 -16.62
N GLY A 86 36.12 7.22 -17.18
CA GLY A 86 35.81 6.69 -18.51
C GLY A 86 35.67 5.16 -18.60
N ALA A 87 35.87 4.44 -17.51
CA ALA A 87 35.66 3.00 -17.43
C ALA A 87 34.28 2.64 -16.81
N GLU A 88 33.78 1.46 -17.17
CA GLU A 88 32.49 0.95 -16.70
C GLU A 88 32.71 -0.13 -15.63
N TYR A 89 31.97 -0.02 -14.51
CA TYR A 89 32.07 -0.92 -13.36
C TYR A 89 30.70 -1.45 -12.94
N VAL A 90 30.69 -2.63 -12.34
CA VAL A 90 29.54 -3.23 -11.64
C VAL A 90 29.88 -3.27 -10.16
N ASP A 91 28.94 -2.87 -9.31
CA ASP A 91 29.05 -3.11 -7.88
C ASP A 91 28.62 -4.55 -7.59
N VAL A 92 29.61 -5.40 -7.28
CA VAL A 92 29.40 -6.83 -7.08
C VAL A 92 28.68 -7.15 -5.76
N GLU A 93 28.60 -6.23 -4.82
CA GLU A 93 27.73 -6.40 -3.64
C GLU A 93 26.26 -6.39 -4.00
N ASN A 94 25.90 -5.71 -5.10
CA ASN A 94 24.57 -5.70 -5.67
C ASN A 94 24.33 -6.85 -6.67
N ALA A 95 25.37 -7.61 -7.03
CA ALA A 95 25.24 -8.82 -7.82
C ALA A 95 25.02 -10.01 -6.88
N THR A 96 23.96 -10.78 -7.10
CA THR A 96 23.67 -11.99 -6.31
C THR A 96 24.32 -13.22 -6.93
N PRO A 97 24.49 -14.33 -6.20
CA PRO A 97 24.98 -15.60 -6.76
C PRO A 97 24.19 -16.08 -7.97
N LEU A 98 22.89 -15.79 -8.06
CA LEU A 98 22.05 -16.15 -9.21
C LEU A 98 22.38 -15.38 -10.48
N ILE A 99 23.00 -14.21 -10.35
CA ILE A 99 23.50 -13.46 -11.51
C ILE A 99 24.80 -14.04 -12.03
N GLY A 100 25.43 -14.94 -11.29
CA GLY A 100 26.46 -15.81 -11.80
C GLY A 100 27.86 -15.61 -11.24
N VAL A 101 28.05 -14.74 -10.24
CA VAL A 101 29.35 -14.59 -9.55
C VAL A 101 29.19 -14.55 -8.03
N THR A 102 30.22 -15.05 -7.35
CA THR A 102 30.55 -14.73 -5.97
C THR A 102 31.86 -13.96 -5.95
N TYR A 103 32.17 -13.27 -4.86
CA TYR A 103 33.43 -12.54 -4.74
C TYR A 103 34.07 -12.74 -3.36
N THR A 104 35.39 -12.64 -3.35
CA THR A 104 36.18 -12.45 -2.14
C THR A 104 36.94 -11.14 -2.26
N LYS A 105 37.08 -10.43 -1.16
CA LYS A 105 37.78 -9.14 -1.09
C LYS A 105 38.88 -9.22 -0.03
N ASP A 106 40.08 -8.88 -0.41
CA ASP A 106 41.15 -8.49 0.49
C ASP A 106 41.36 -6.98 0.46
N SER A 107 42.39 -6.45 1.14
CA SER A 107 42.62 -5.01 1.25
C SER A 107 42.70 -4.27 -0.09
N ASP A 108 43.16 -4.92 -1.16
CA ASP A 108 43.50 -4.27 -2.43
C ASP A 108 42.92 -4.95 -3.66
N HIS A 109 42.33 -6.16 -3.52
CA HIS A 109 41.88 -6.96 -4.66
C HIS A 109 40.51 -7.56 -4.44
N VAL A 110 39.70 -7.57 -5.50
CA VAL A 110 38.44 -8.29 -5.59
C VAL A 110 38.61 -9.44 -6.57
N GLN A 111 38.49 -10.66 -6.06
CA GLN A 111 38.51 -11.86 -6.89
C GLN A 111 37.09 -12.34 -7.14
N LEU A 112 36.70 -12.42 -8.41
CA LEU A 112 35.43 -12.99 -8.84
C LEU A 112 35.55 -14.48 -9.10
N THR A 113 34.52 -15.23 -8.69
CA THR A 113 34.37 -16.65 -8.99
C THR A 113 32.99 -16.90 -9.57
N ALA A 114 32.87 -17.74 -10.60
CA ALA A 114 31.57 -18.15 -11.11
C ALA A 114 30.74 -18.80 -9.99
N ALA A 115 29.46 -18.41 -9.88
CA ALA A 115 28.56 -19.00 -8.91
C ALA A 115 28.34 -20.49 -9.22
N PRO A 116 28.15 -21.35 -8.21
CA PRO A 116 27.86 -22.76 -8.43
C PRO A 116 26.54 -22.94 -9.19
N GLU A 117 26.49 -23.93 -10.07
CA GLU A 117 25.27 -24.27 -10.81
C GLU A 117 24.17 -24.85 -9.91
N THR A 118 24.56 -25.44 -8.79
CA THR A 118 23.64 -26.05 -7.81
C THR A 118 23.67 -25.26 -6.50
N MET A 119 22.51 -24.86 -6.02
CA MET A 119 22.32 -24.07 -4.80
C MET A 119 21.41 -24.81 -3.81
N GLN A 120 21.59 -24.53 -2.53
CA GLN A 120 20.71 -25.04 -1.48
C GLN A 120 19.43 -24.19 -1.38
N VAL A 121 18.38 -24.78 -0.79
CA VAL A 121 17.16 -24.05 -0.42
C VAL A 121 17.50 -22.88 0.50
N LEU A 122 16.80 -21.76 0.32
CA LEU A 122 16.95 -20.57 1.17
C LEU A 122 16.81 -20.93 2.65
N GLN A 123 17.64 -20.31 3.47
CA GLN A 123 17.62 -20.52 4.92
C GLN A 123 16.81 -19.42 5.63
N ASN A 124 15.72 -18.97 5.00
CA ASN A 124 14.82 -18.00 5.61
C ASN A 124 14.21 -18.58 6.88
N LYS A 125 14.16 -17.77 7.92
CA LYS A 125 13.43 -18.11 9.13
C LYS A 125 12.00 -17.59 8.99
N PRO A 126 11.00 -18.39 9.39
CA PRO A 126 9.63 -17.91 9.44
C PRO A 126 9.52 -16.68 10.35
N VAL A 127 8.81 -15.65 9.86
CA VAL A 127 8.51 -14.48 10.69
C VAL A 127 7.53 -14.87 11.79
N GLN A 128 7.65 -14.19 12.93
CA GLN A 128 6.81 -14.44 14.10
C GLN A 128 6.26 -13.14 14.66
N GLY A 129 4.99 -13.19 15.08
CA GLY A 129 4.31 -12.04 15.68
C GLY A 129 4.86 -11.63 17.05
N PRO A 130 4.46 -10.45 17.53
CA PRO A 130 3.54 -9.54 16.85
C PRO A 130 4.20 -8.87 15.64
N LEU A 131 3.55 -8.97 14.49
CA LEU A 131 4.06 -8.40 13.24
C LEU A 131 3.74 -6.90 13.15
N SER A 132 4.68 -6.15 12.62
CA SER A 132 4.44 -4.80 12.10
C SER A 132 4.78 -4.79 10.62
N TRP A 133 3.81 -4.46 9.81
CA TRP A 133 3.90 -4.55 8.37
C TRP A 133 3.60 -3.20 7.73
N ALA A 134 4.37 -2.80 6.73
CA ALA A 134 4.10 -1.61 5.95
C ALA A 134 4.06 -1.94 4.44
N PHE A 135 3.05 -1.44 3.76
CA PHE A 135 2.97 -1.48 2.31
C PHE A 135 3.69 -0.26 1.71
N ASP A 136 4.55 -0.49 0.73
CA ASP A 136 5.29 0.56 0.01
C ASP A 136 4.92 0.54 -1.50
N PRO A 137 3.86 1.28 -1.91
CA PRO A 137 3.43 1.30 -3.30
C PRO A 137 4.37 2.12 -4.21
N TRP A 138 5.26 2.93 -3.63
CA TRP A 138 6.22 3.77 -4.35
C TRP A 138 7.67 3.46 -3.93
N PRO A 139 8.09 2.19 -3.99
CA PRO A 139 9.43 1.80 -3.56
C PRO A 139 10.49 2.60 -4.32
N ASN A 140 11.54 3.01 -3.62
CA ASN A 140 12.63 3.84 -4.09
C ASN A 140 12.32 5.35 -4.27
N GLN A 141 11.11 5.82 -3.96
CA GLN A 141 10.80 7.26 -3.92
C GLN A 141 11.01 7.86 -2.53
N ASP A 142 10.76 7.06 -1.50
CA ASP A 142 10.93 7.46 -0.10
C ASP A 142 12.12 6.72 0.52
N ALA A 143 12.78 7.37 1.48
CA ALA A 143 13.87 6.74 2.23
C ALA A 143 13.39 5.47 2.95
N PRO A 144 14.23 4.43 3.07
CA PRO A 144 13.91 3.28 3.92
C PRO A 144 13.66 3.71 5.36
N TYR A 145 12.83 2.97 6.09
CA TYR A 145 12.70 3.17 7.53
C TYR A 145 14.05 2.96 8.22
N ALA A 146 14.49 3.99 8.93
CA ALA A 146 15.73 3.96 9.70
C ALA A 146 15.61 3.13 11.00
N LYS A 147 14.38 2.74 11.40
CA LYS A 147 14.09 2.02 12.64
C LYS A 147 12.99 0.99 12.38
N LYS A 148 12.96 -0.07 13.18
CA LYS A 148 11.82 -0.99 13.23
C LYS A 148 10.56 -0.25 13.67
N LEU A 149 9.43 -0.57 13.02
CA LEU A 149 8.11 -0.13 13.48
C LEU A 149 7.74 -0.82 14.81
N ASN A 150 8.10 -2.07 14.96
CA ASN A 150 7.89 -2.82 16.20
C ASN A 150 9.24 -3.30 16.75
N VAL A 151 9.56 -2.89 17.96
CA VAL A 151 10.81 -3.27 18.62
C VAL A 151 10.79 -4.68 19.22
N SER A 152 9.59 -5.25 19.42
CA SER A 152 9.38 -6.53 20.12
C SER A 152 9.13 -7.71 19.20
N GLY A 153 8.84 -7.48 17.92
CA GLY A 153 8.47 -8.52 16.95
C GLY A 153 9.14 -8.34 15.60
N ASP A 154 8.70 -9.15 14.65
CA ASP A 154 9.20 -9.07 13.29
C ASP A 154 8.51 -7.97 12.49
N ASN A 155 9.28 -7.35 11.61
CA ASN A 155 8.84 -6.25 10.77
C ASN A 155 8.89 -6.66 9.31
N ILE A 156 7.83 -6.37 8.55
CA ILE A 156 7.72 -6.68 7.14
C ILE A 156 7.55 -5.40 6.34
N ILE A 157 8.22 -5.33 5.20
CA ILE A 157 7.98 -4.30 4.17
C ILE A 157 7.54 -4.97 2.88
N SER A 158 6.44 -4.48 2.29
CA SER A 158 5.90 -4.98 1.03
C SER A 158 5.98 -3.94 -0.07
N PRO A 159 7.08 -3.91 -0.85
CA PRO A 159 7.16 -3.07 -2.03
C PRO A 159 6.26 -3.58 -3.15
N SER A 160 5.53 -2.70 -3.84
CA SER A 160 4.66 -3.03 -4.97
C SER A 160 5.49 -3.26 -6.24
N TRP A 161 6.09 -4.41 -6.37
CA TRP A 161 7.03 -4.72 -7.46
C TRP A 161 6.51 -5.65 -8.53
N PHE A 162 5.44 -6.39 -8.27
CA PHE A 162 4.97 -7.41 -9.21
C PHE A 162 3.51 -7.28 -9.58
N LYS A 163 3.22 -7.69 -10.82
CA LYS A 163 1.86 -7.86 -11.33
C LYS A 163 1.76 -9.18 -12.08
N LEU A 164 0.60 -9.80 -12.07
CA LEU A 164 0.33 -10.93 -12.96
C LEU A 164 0.38 -10.46 -14.42
N HIS A 165 0.99 -11.26 -15.29
CA HIS A 165 1.05 -11.05 -16.73
C HIS A 165 0.82 -12.38 -17.45
N SER A 166 0.22 -12.39 -18.65
CA SER A 166 -0.12 -13.60 -19.39
C SER A 166 1.08 -14.53 -19.68
N LEU A 167 2.30 -14.01 -19.66
CA LEU A 167 3.53 -14.76 -19.90
C LEU A 167 4.33 -15.05 -18.63
N GLY A 168 3.82 -14.74 -17.46
CA GLY A 168 4.50 -14.88 -16.16
C GLY A 168 4.33 -13.62 -15.30
N LEU A 169 5.27 -13.31 -14.42
CA LEU A 169 5.23 -12.07 -13.64
C LEU A 169 5.79 -10.90 -14.45
N GLU A 170 5.07 -9.78 -14.41
CA GLU A 170 5.62 -8.48 -14.77
C GLU A 170 6.29 -7.89 -13.53
N SER A 171 7.59 -7.65 -13.61
CA SER A 171 8.35 -7.01 -12.56
C SER A 171 8.47 -5.50 -12.80
N SER A 172 8.45 -4.73 -11.71
CA SER A 172 8.77 -3.30 -11.77
C SER A 172 10.22 -3.10 -12.23
N PRO A 173 10.50 -2.12 -13.11
CA PRO A 173 11.86 -1.77 -13.46
C PRO A 173 12.68 -1.20 -12.28
N ASN A 174 12.02 -0.91 -11.16
CA ASN A 174 12.60 -0.31 -9.97
C ASN A 174 12.95 -1.34 -8.88
N ILE A 175 12.84 -2.65 -9.16
CA ILE A 175 13.37 -3.65 -8.23
C ILE A 175 14.87 -3.42 -8.11
N ASN A 176 15.36 -3.28 -6.86
CA ASN A 176 16.79 -3.17 -6.65
C ASN A 176 17.23 -3.85 -5.35
N VAL A 177 18.46 -4.34 -5.38
CA VAL A 177 19.07 -5.07 -4.28
C VAL A 177 19.36 -4.14 -3.09
N ASP A 178 19.71 -2.87 -3.35
CA ASP A 178 20.06 -1.92 -2.28
C ASP A 178 18.87 -1.63 -1.37
N TYR A 179 17.66 -1.53 -1.94
CA TYR A 179 16.44 -1.43 -1.16
C TYR A 179 16.27 -2.64 -0.21
N VAL A 180 16.44 -3.85 -0.75
CA VAL A 180 16.31 -5.09 0.05
C VAL A 180 17.36 -5.14 1.15
N LYS A 181 18.63 -4.84 0.83
CA LYS A 181 19.72 -4.80 1.81
C LYS A 181 19.48 -3.76 2.90
N ALA A 182 19.06 -2.54 2.53
CA ALA A 182 18.79 -1.47 3.48
C ALA A 182 17.69 -1.85 4.49
N TYR A 183 16.60 -2.44 4.02
CA TYR A 183 15.54 -2.90 4.92
C TYR A 183 15.98 -4.07 5.80
N LYS A 184 16.67 -5.08 5.25
CA LYS A 184 17.20 -6.21 6.03
C LYS A 184 18.21 -5.76 7.08
N ALA A 185 19.09 -4.81 6.75
CA ALA A 185 20.02 -4.22 7.72
C ALA A 185 19.31 -3.50 8.88
N ASN A 186 18.10 -2.97 8.63
CA ASN A 186 17.24 -2.36 9.64
C ASN A 186 16.29 -3.37 10.32
N GLY A 187 16.47 -4.67 10.09
CA GLY A 187 15.73 -5.76 10.74
C GLY A 187 14.32 -5.98 10.18
N TYR A 188 14.10 -5.68 8.91
CA TYR A 188 12.87 -6.01 8.19
C TYR A 188 13.03 -7.28 7.37
N HIS A 189 11.94 -8.01 7.22
CA HIS A 189 11.73 -8.98 6.16
C HIS A 189 11.13 -8.29 4.93
N VAL A 190 11.53 -8.71 3.74
CA VAL A 190 11.06 -8.10 2.49
C VAL A 190 10.14 -9.07 1.77
N TRP A 191 8.85 -8.72 1.73
CA TRP A 191 7.79 -9.52 1.10
C TRP A 191 7.13 -8.71 0.00
N PRO A 192 7.63 -8.73 -1.25
CA PRO A 192 7.04 -7.97 -2.33
C PRO A 192 5.55 -8.25 -2.53
N LEU A 193 4.79 -7.20 -2.82
CA LEU A 193 3.38 -7.26 -3.15
C LEU A 193 3.19 -7.59 -4.63
N ILE A 194 2.25 -8.48 -4.91
CA ILE A 194 1.87 -8.94 -6.24
C ILE A 194 0.40 -8.66 -6.46
N THR A 195 0.05 -7.88 -7.51
CA THR A 195 -1.34 -7.59 -7.86
C THR A 195 -1.80 -8.36 -9.09
N ASN A 196 -3.11 -8.58 -9.21
CA ASN A 196 -3.77 -9.10 -10.41
C ASN A 196 -4.19 -8.00 -11.39
N ARG A 197 -3.66 -6.77 -11.27
CA ARG A 197 -4.05 -5.57 -12.03
C ARG A 197 -5.48 -5.11 -11.75
N PHE A 198 -6.20 -5.74 -10.83
CA PHE A 198 -7.62 -5.48 -10.51
C PHE A 198 -8.55 -5.58 -11.74
N ASP A 199 -8.15 -6.43 -12.70
CA ASP A 199 -8.86 -6.70 -13.94
C ASP A 199 -9.48 -8.10 -13.88
N PRO A 200 -10.82 -8.22 -13.76
CA PRO A 200 -11.49 -9.51 -13.60
C PRO A 200 -11.37 -10.40 -14.83
N ASP A 201 -11.47 -9.85 -16.04
CA ASP A 201 -11.41 -10.64 -17.27
C ASP A 201 -10.00 -11.21 -17.49
N PHE A 202 -8.97 -10.38 -17.27
CA PHE A 202 -7.59 -10.81 -17.32
C PHE A 202 -7.30 -11.88 -16.26
N THR A 203 -7.77 -11.67 -15.02
CA THR A 203 -7.58 -12.60 -13.91
C THR A 203 -8.27 -13.94 -14.20
N SER A 204 -9.50 -13.92 -14.73
CA SER A 204 -10.21 -15.14 -15.15
C SER A 204 -9.41 -15.97 -16.16
N GLY A 205 -8.76 -15.30 -17.12
CA GLY A 205 -7.88 -15.95 -18.11
C GLY A 205 -6.70 -16.66 -17.46
N ILE A 206 -6.05 -16.02 -16.49
CA ILE A 206 -4.93 -16.61 -15.72
C ILE A 206 -5.39 -17.80 -14.88
N LEU A 207 -6.50 -17.65 -14.18
CA LEU A 207 -7.04 -18.69 -13.30
C LEU A 207 -7.57 -19.92 -14.05
N ALA A 208 -7.87 -19.79 -15.33
CA ALA A 208 -8.34 -20.88 -16.18
C ALA A 208 -7.22 -21.81 -16.67
N ASP A 209 -5.96 -21.36 -16.67
CA ASP A 209 -4.82 -22.10 -17.20
C ASP A 209 -3.83 -22.49 -16.09
N GLU A 210 -4.01 -23.69 -15.50
CA GLU A 210 -3.15 -24.19 -14.45
C GLU A 210 -1.69 -24.42 -14.91
N ALA A 211 -1.43 -24.56 -16.22
CA ALA A 211 -0.06 -24.69 -16.73
C ALA A 211 0.74 -23.38 -16.54
N VAL A 212 0.07 -22.25 -16.55
CA VAL A 212 0.66 -20.94 -16.30
C VAL A 212 1.03 -20.78 -14.82
N TRP A 213 0.29 -21.42 -13.90
CA TRP A 213 0.56 -21.31 -12.45
C TRP A 213 1.96 -21.76 -12.06
N LYS A 214 2.44 -22.85 -12.70
CA LYS A 214 3.80 -23.35 -12.51
C LYS A 214 4.84 -22.29 -12.85
N LYS A 215 4.60 -21.52 -13.91
CA LYS A 215 5.51 -20.45 -14.32
C LYS A 215 5.54 -19.32 -13.31
N TYR A 216 4.40 -18.94 -12.74
CA TYR A 216 4.37 -17.93 -11.66
C TYR A 216 5.15 -18.39 -10.44
N ALA A 217 4.93 -19.61 -9.97
CA ALA A 217 5.69 -20.16 -8.84
C ALA A 217 7.21 -20.16 -9.11
N GLN A 218 7.63 -20.60 -10.30
CA GLN A 218 9.04 -20.58 -10.70
C GLN A 218 9.62 -19.17 -10.73
N ASN A 219 8.89 -18.19 -11.30
CA ASN A 219 9.33 -16.81 -11.29
C ASN A 219 9.49 -16.26 -9.88
N LEU A 220 8.52 -16.48 -8.99
CA LEU A 220 8.58 -16.03 -7.59
C LEU A 220 9.79 -16.63 -6.86
N ILE A 221 10.00 -17.94 -6.98
CA ILE A 221 11.14 -18.60 -6.36
C ILE A 221 12.45 -18.02 -6.91
N GLN A 222 12.57 -17.85 -8.23
CA GLN A 222 13.74 -17.27 -8.87
C GLN A 222 14.02 -15.85 -8.37
N TYR A 223 13.02 -14.98 -8.30
CA TYR A 223 13.18 -13.63 -7.78
C TYR A 223 13.57 -13.60 -6.29
N ALA A 224 13.03 -14.50 -5.48
CA ALA A 224 13.43 -14.62 -4.08
C ALA A 224 14.91 -14.97 -3.94
N TYR A 225 15.44 -15.85 -4.79
CA TYR A 225 16.87 -16.18 -4.81
C TYR A 225 17.74 -15.04 -5.33
N ILE A 226 17.28 -14.31 -6.37
CA ILE A 226 18.04 -13.19 -6.94
C ILE A 226 18.16 -12.04 -5.94
N TYR A 227 17.05 -11.67 -5.29
CA TYR A 227 16.95 -10.46 -4.48
C TYR A 227 16.97 -10.72 -2.97
N GLY A 228 16.87 -11.99 -2.55
CA GLY A 228 16.85 -12.36 -1.15
C GLY A 228 15.53 -12.07 -0.46
N PHE A 229 14.39 -12.25 -1.14
CA PHE A 229 13.08 -12.08 -0.50
C PHE A 229 12.79 -13.18 0.49
N ASP A 230 12.10 -12.84 1.58
CA ASP A 230 11.75 -13.79 2.64
C ASP A 230 10.34 -14.36 2.43
N GLY A 231 9.51 -13.68 1.66
CA GLY A 231 8.13 -14.06 1.38
C GLY A 231 7.51 -13.21 0.29
N TYR A 232 6.19 -13.39 0.08
CA TYR A 232 5.38 -12.61 -0.84
C TYR A 232 4.01 -12.32 -0.26
N ASN A 233 3.44 -11.18 -0.66
CA ASN A 233 2.08 -10.79 -0.34
C ASN A 233 1.23 -10.78 -1.63
N PHE A 234 0.11 -11.51 -1.63
CA PHE A 234 -0.83 -11.61 -2.75
C PHE A 234 -1.99 -10.64 -2.52
N ASP A 235 -2.04 -9.59 -3.34
CA ASP A 235 -3.09 -8.57 -3.33
C ASP A 235 -3.94 -8.71 -4.61
N PHE A 236 -4.82 -9.73 -4.61
CA PHE A 236 -5.69 -10.04 -5.73
C PHE A 236 -7.10 -9.53 -5.48
N GLU A 237 -7.41 -8.39 -6.07
CA GLU A 237 -8.68 -7.70 -5.90
C GLU A 237 -9.52 -7.68 -7.19
N ASN A 238 -10.82 -7.38 -7.05
CA ASN A 238 -11.77 -7.33 -8.17
C ASN A 238 -11.73 -8.58 -9.05
N VAL A 239 -11.82 -9.74 -8.43
CA VAL A 239 -11.87 -11.04 -9.13
C VAL A 239 -13.31 -11.43 -9.37
N ASP A 240 -13.62 -11.98 -10.56
CA ASP A 240 -14.98 -12.46 -10.86
C ASP A 240 -15.39 -13.54 -9.84
N TYR A 241 -16.58 -13.41 -9.27
CA TYR A 241 -17.08 -14.35 -8.25
C TYR A 241 -17.15 -15.79 -8.75
N SER A 242 -17.35 -15.99 -10.05
CA SER A 242 -17.35 -17.34 -10.64
C SER A 242 -15.98 -18.03 -10.61
N ASP A 243 -14.92 -17.28 -10.35
CA ASP A 243 -13.56 -17.79 -10.23
C ASP A 243 -13.09 -18.00 -8.77
N ARG A 244 -13.99 -17.85 -7.79
CA ARG A 244 -13.71 -18.04 -6.35
C ARG A 244 -12.89 -19.30 -6.06
N ASP A 245 -13.34 -20.44 -6.54
CA ASP A 245 -12.68 -21.72 -6.30
C ASP A 245 -11.33 -21.83 -7.01
N LYS A 246 -11.22 -21.23 -8.21
CA LYS A 246 -9.94 -21.20 -8.94
C LYS A 246 -8.95 -20.27 -8.28
N LEU A 247 -9.39 -19.10 -7.80
CA LEU A 247 -8.55 -18.19 -7.03
C LEU A 247 -8.02 -18.88 -5.77
N THR A 248 -8.90 -19.58 -5.06
CA THR A 248 -8.53 -20.35 -3.85
C THR A 248 -7.46 -21.39 -4.16
N ARG A 249 -7.64 -22.18 -5.21
CA ARG A 249 -6.64 -23.18 -5.63
C ARG A 249 -5.34 -22.54 -6.14
N PHE A 250 -5.42 -21.41 -6.83
CA PHE A 250 -4.24 -20.71 -7.32
C PHE A 250 -3.37 -20.19 -6.16
N VAL A 251 -3.97 -19.52 -5.19
CA VAL A 251 -3.25 -19.05 -3.98
C VAL A 251 -2.64 -20.23 -3.22
N ALA A 252 -3.40 -21.32 -3.03
CA ALA A 252 -2.88 -22.53 -2.36
C ALA A 252 -1.71 -23.12 -3.12
N TYR A 253 -1.80 -23.25 -4.45
CA TYR A 253 -0.71 -23.77 -5.28
C TYR A 253 0.56 -22.92 -5.17
N LEU A 254 0.43 -21.58 -5.25
CA LEU A 254 1.60 -20.71 -5.10
C LEU A 254 2.23 -20.82 -3.72
N ALA A 255 1.43 -20.83 -2.66
CA ALA A 255 1.92 -20.99 -1.29
C ALA A 255 2.65 -22.33 -1.10
N ASP A 256 2.07 -23.45 -1.56
CA ASP A 256 2.67 -24.78 -1.46
C ASP A 256 4.02 -24.87 -2.20
N GLU A 257 4.13 -24.25 -3.38
CA GLU A 257 5.38 -24.22 -4.13
C GLU A 257 6.44 -23.37 -3.44
N LEU A 258 6.08 -22.20 -2.89
CA LEU A 258 6.98 -21.30 -2.18
C LEU A 258 7.51 -21.91 -0.88
N HIS A 259 6.65 -22.60 -0.12
CA HIS A 259 7.02 -23.24 1.15
C HIS A 259 8.12 -24.30 0.99
N LYS A 260 8.18 -25.00 -0.15
CA LYS A 260 9.27 -25.97 -0.45
C LYS A 260 10.65 -25.32 -0.42
N TYR A 261 10.72 -24.00 -0.57
CA TYR A 261 11.95 -23.22 -0.62
C TYR A 261 12.10 -22.24 0.55
N ASN A 262 11.36 -22.47 1.65
CA ASN A 262 11.34 -21.61 2.84
C ASN A 262 10.98 -20.15 2.52
N ILE A 263 10.09 -19.93 1.56
CA ILE A 263 9.55 -18.63 1.20
C ILE A 263 8.12 -18.59 1.71
N GLN A 264 7.83 -17.64 2.62
CA GLN A 264 6.51 -17.49 3.19
C GLN A 264 5.55 -16.73 2.27
N SER A 265 4.25 -16.80 2.56
CA SER A 265 3.23 -16.13 1.77
C SER A 265 2.11 -15.55 2.62
N SER A 266 1.47 -14.52 2.09
CA SER A 266 0.24 -13.94 2.65
C SER A 266 -0.72 -13.54 1.56
N VAL A 267 -1.99 -13.37 1.92
CA VAL A 267 -3.02 -12.89 1.02
C VAL A 267 -3.82 -11.77 1.66
N ASP A 268 -4.10 -10.72 0.89
CA ASP A 268 -4.95 -9.62 1.31
C ASP A 268 -6.40 -9.91 0.99
N VAL A 269 -7.30 -9.57 1.92
CA VAL A 269 -8.75 -9.71 1.73
C VAL A 269 -9.45 -8.45 2.24
N THR A 270 -10.50 -8.04 1.55
CA THR A 270 -11.33 -6.92 1.99
C THR A 270 -12.22 -7.30 3.19
N GLY A 271 -12.72 -6.28 3.89
CA GLY A 271 -13.80 -6.45 4.85
C GLY A 271 -15.04 -7.11 4.24
N TYR A 272 -15.92 -7.65 5.10
CA TYR A 272 -17.13 -8.33 4.64
C TYR A 272 -18.11 -7.35 4.01
N SER A 273 -18.57 -7.67 2.82
CA SER A 273 -19.64 -6.95 2.12
C SER A 273 -20.40 -7.89 1.20
N ASN A 274 -21.52 -7.42 0.63
CA ASN A 274 -22.28 -8.16 -0.36
C ASN A 274 -21.71 -8.01 -1.79
N SER A 275 -20.52 -7.44 -1.95
CA SER A 275 -19.89 -7.31 -3.26
C SER A 275 -19.34 -8.67 -3.73
N PRO A 276 -19.82 -9.20 -4.88
CA PRO A 276 -19.32 -10.47 -5.39
C PRO A 276 -17.82 -10.47 -5.61
N ASN A 277 -17.32 -9.50 -6.38
CA ASN A 277 -15.92 -9.46 -6.84
C ASN A 277 -14.93 -8.90 -5.81
N TRP A 278 -15.42 -8.16 -4.81
CA TRP A 278 -14.57 -7.48 -3.83
C TRP A 278 -14.61 -8.12 -2.44
N SER A 279 -15.57 -9.01 -2.17
CA SER A 279 -15.66 -9.63 -0.85
C SER A 279 -16.08 -11.10 -0.87
N LEU A 280 -17.17 -11.45 -1.58
CA LEU A 280 -17.69 -12.83 -1.58
C LEU A 280 -16.77 -13.81 -2.32
N VAL A 281 -15.91 -13.31 -3.21
CA VAL A 281 -14.93 -14.10 -3.96
C VAL A 281 -13.86 -14.74 -3.06
N TYR A 282 -13.61 -14.19 -1.87
CA TYR A 282 -12.57 -14.71 -0.98
C TYR A 282 -13.07 -15.88 -0.13
N ASP A 283 -12.45 -17.05 -0.28
CA ASP A 283 -12.56 -18.16 0.65
C ASP A 283 -11.52 -18.00 1.76
N ARG A 284 -11.85 -17.15 2.73
CA ARG A 284 -10.94 -16.74 3.81
C ARG A 284 -10.42 -17.92 4.63
N LYS A 285 -11.29 -18.89 4.88
CA LYS A 285 -10.92 -20.11 5.60
C LYS A 285 -9.92 -20.96 4.83
N SER A 286 -10.15 -21.17 3.55
CA SER A 286 -9.25 -21.94 2.69
C SER A 286 -7.91 -21.19 2.47
N PHE A 287 -7.94 -19.87 2.35
CA PHE A 287 -6.70 -19.09 2.34
C PHE A 287 -5.88 -19.28 3.62
N ALA A 288 -6.51 -19.16 4.79
CA ALA A 288 -5.85 -19.36 6.08
C ALA A 288 -5.20 -20.75 6.24
N ASN A 289 -5.74 -21.77 5.56
CA ASN A 289 -5.13 -23.11 5.55
C ASN A 289 -3.89 -23.20 4.66
N SER A 290 -3.76 -22.33 3.67
CA SER A 290 -2.70 -22.42 2.65
C SER A 290 -1.55 -21.45 2.88
N VAL A 291 -1.85 -20.18 3.22
CA VAL A 291 -0.83 -19.15 3.43
C VAL A 291 -0.42 -19.03 4.89
N ASP A 292 0.71 -18.35 5.15
CA ASP A 292 1.18 -18.10 6.51
C ASP A 292 0.33 -17.04 7.22
N TYR A 293 -0.08 -15.98 6.50
CA TYR A 293 -0.89 -14.90 7.04
C TYR A 293 -2.00 -14.46 6.09
N VAL A 294 -3.10 -14.02 6.67
CA VAL A 294 -4.21 -13.34 5.97
C VAL A 294 -4.29 -11.93 6.48
N VAL A 295 -4.17 -10.94 5.60
CA VAL A 295 -4.29 -9.53 5.95
C VAL A 295 -5.71 -9.07 5.67
N LEU A 296 -6.42 -8.65 6.71
CA LEU A 296 -7.72 -7.99 6.56
C LEU A 296 -7.49 -6.51 6.24
N MET A 297 -7.82 -6.07 5.05
CA MET A 297 -7.85 -4.65 4.68
C MET A 297 -9.01 -3.96 5.42
N ALA A 298 -8.81 -3.58 6.70
CA ALA A 298 -9.83 -2.96 7.52
C ALA A 298 -9.86 -1.43 7.34
N TYR A 299 -9.95 -1.02 6.08
CA TYR A 299 -10.06 0.38 5.66
C TYR A 299 -10.94 0.50 4.40
N ASP A 300 -11.17 1.74 3.95
CA ASP A 300 -12.13 2.09 2.89
C ASP A 300 -13.58 1.68 3.23
N GLU A 301 -13.96 1.71 4.54
CA GLU A 301 -15.35 1.66 4.99
C GLU A 301 -16.22 2.59 4.16
N THR A 302 -15.74 3.81 3.95
CA THR A 302 -16.27 4.74 2.96
C THR A 302 -15.20 4.98 1.89
N TRP A 303 -15.36 4.32 0.75
CA TRP A 303 -14.37 4.32 -0.33
C TRP A 303 -14.35 5.64 -1.12
N ALA A 304 -13.23 5.92 -1.82
CA ALA A 304 -12.93 7.22 -2.44
C ALA A 304 -14.01 7.77 -3.39
N LYS A 305 -14.75 6.89 -4.08
CA LYS A 305 -15.81 7.30 -5.03
C LYS A 305 -17.22 7.30 -4.42
N SER A 306 -17.34 7.15 -3.10
CA SER A 306 -18.62 7.31 -2.42
C SER A 306 -19.15 8.74 -2.62
N THR A 307 -20.44 8.84 -2.86
CA THR A 307 -21.15 10.13 -2.92
C THR A 307 -21.67 10.58 -1.55
N THR A 308 -21.47 9.76 -0.52
CA THR A 308 -21.82 10.04 0.87
C THR A 308 -20.53 10.07 1.69
N ALA A 309 -20.36 11.13 2.47
CA ALA A 309 -19.22 11.31 3.36
C ALA A 309 -19.27 10.31 4.53
N GLY A 310 -18.13 9.78 4.92
CA GLY A 310 -18.00 8.87 6.06
C GLY A 310 -16.55 8.59 6.42
N PRO A 311 -16.29 7.87 7.53
CA PRO A 311 -14.95 7.48 7.96
C PRO A 311 -14.32 6.48 6.99
N VAL A 312 -13.00 6.44 6.95
CA VAL A 312 -12.22 5.42 6.22
C VAL A 312 -12.18 4.11 7.00
N ALA A 313 -12.11 4.17 8.34
CA ALA A 313 -11.99 3.00 9.21
C ALA A 313 -12.49 3.34 10.61
N SER A 314 -13.81 3.39 10.82
CA SER A 314 -14.34 3.60 12.17
C SER A 314 -14.03 2.40 13.09
N TYR A 315 -13.71 2.66 14.35
CA TYR A 315 -13.35 1.60 15.30
C TYR A 315 -14.40 0.47 15.40
N PRO A 316 -15.72 0.75 15.50
CA PRO A 316 -16.71 -0.33 15.58
C PRO A 316 -16.76 -1.18 14.30
N TRP A 317 -16.56 -0.55 13.12
CA TRP A 317 -16.51 -1.27 11.85
C TRP A 317 -15.27 -2.15 11.74
N VAL A 318 -14.08 -1.61 12.09
CA VAL A 318 -12.82 -2.39 12.12
C VAL A 318 -12.92 -3.57 13.06
N ARG A 319 -13.46 -3.37 14.28
CA ARG A 319 -13.64 -4.41 15.27
C ARG A 319 -14.60 -5.51 14.78
N ASP A 320 -15.76 -5.14 14.27
CA ASP A 320 -16.77 -6.08 13.74
C ASP A 320 -16.17 -6.98 12.64
N HIS A 321 -15.39 -6.38 11.72
CA HIS A 321 -14.77 -7.15 10.64
C HIS A 321 -13.65 -8.06 11.15
N ALA A 322 -12.84 -7.62 12.11
CA ALA A 322 -11.83 -8.46 12.73
C ALA A 322 -12.44 -9.65 13.48
N GLU A 323 -13.51 -9.42 14.26
CA GLU A 323 -14.23 -10.48 14.98
C GLU A 323 -14.91 -11.48 14.02
N LYS A 324 -15.45 -11.02 12.90
CA LYS A 324 -15.97 -11.90 11.84
C LYS A 324 -14.87 -12.74 11.19
N MET A 325 -13.72 -12.13 10.91
CA MET A 325 -12.57 -12.86 10.36
C MET A 325 -12.11 -13.99 11.28
N LEU A 326 -12.14 -13.81 12.59
CA LEU A 326 -11.75 -14.83 13.56
C LEU A 326 -12.65 -16.09 13.56
N GLN A 327 -13.79 -16.05 12.89
CA GLN A 327 -14.63 -17.24 12.68
C GLN A 327 -14.11 -18.13 11.54
N GLU A 328 -13.29 -17.58 10.64
CA GLU A 328 -12.74 -18.26 9.47
C GLU A 328 -11.22 -18.39 9.53
N VAL A 329 -10.53 -17.41 10.11
CA VAL A 329 -9.07 -17.30 10.14
C VAL A 329 -8.56 -17.40 11.58
N PRO A 330 -7.64 -18.32 11.90
CA PRO A 330 -7.02 -18.38 13.22
C PRO A 330 -6.33 -17.05 13.59
N SER A 331 -6.47 -16.61 14.84
CA SER A 331 -5.97 -15.32 15.29
C SER A 331 -4.46 -15.12 15.04
N HIS A 332 -3.66 -16.16 15.21
CA HIS A 332 -2.22 -16.13 14.97
C HIS A 332 -1.82 -16.03 13.48
N LYS A 333 -2.78 -16.11 12.56
CA LYS A 333 -2.60 -15.89 11.12
C LYS A 333 -3.26 -14.59 10.63
N LEU A 334 -4.12 -13.98 11.43
CA LEU A 334 -4.85 -12.77 11.04
C LEU A 334 -4.05 -11.51 11.35
N VAL A 335 -3.73 -10.74 10.31
CA VAL A 335 -3.07 -9.44 10.40
C VAL A 335 -4.11 -8.33 10.15
N LEU A 336 -4.17 -7.33 11.02
CA LEU A 336 -5.12 -6.22 10.91
C LEU A 336 -4.57 -5.11 10.01
N GLY A 337 -5.14 -4.93 8.85
CA GLY A 337 -4.86 -3.80 7.97
C GLY A 337 -5.41 -2.50 8.55
N ILE A 338 -4.59 -1.47 8.66
CA ILE A 338 -4.95 -0.14 9.16
C ILE A 338 -4.54 0.94 8.15
N PRO A 339 -5.31 2.06 8.05
CA PRO A 339 -4.94 3.15 7.16
C PRO A 339 -4.01 4.15 7.85
N PHE A 340 -3.00 4.66 7.13
CA PHE A 340 -2.26 5.87 7.51
C PHE A 340 -2.82 7.10 6.79
N TYR A 341 -4.11 7.08 6.48
CA TYR A 341 -4.80 8.15 5.79
C TYR A 341 -6.27 8.22 6.18
N THR A 342 -6.85 9.38 5.95
CA THR A 342 -8.29 9.58 5.93
C THR A 342 -8.72 10.26 4.63
N ARG A 343 -9.95 10.78 4.60
CA ARG A 343 -10.48 11.55 3.47
C ARG A 343 -11.07 12.87 3.92
N ILE A 344 -10.76 13.91 3.15
CA ILE A 344 -11.52 15.15 3.16
C ILE A 344 -12.70 14.93 2.21
N TRP A 345 -13.89 15.08 2.72
CA TRP A 345 -15.11 14.97 1.94
C TRP A 345 -15.65 16.35 1.62
N HIS A 346 -15.42 16.82 0.40
CA HIS A 346 -15.98 18.07 -0.11
C HIS A 346 -17.45 17.86 -0.44
N GLU A 347 -18.34 18.26 0.46
CA GLU A 347 -19.78 18.07 0.29
C GLU A 347 -20.45 19.34 -0.22
N SER A 348 -21.11 19.26 -1.37
CA SER A 348 -21.87 20.33 -1.99
C SER A 348 -23.14 19.79 -2.63
N GLY A 349 -24.29 20.42 -2.36
CA GLY A 349 -25.58 19.98 -2.90
C GLY A 349 -25.98 18.54 -2.48
N GLY A 350 -25.52 18.06 -1.34
CA GLY A 350 -25.82 16.71 -0.84
C GLY A 350 -24.99 15.59 -1.49
N VAL A 351 -23.95 15.91 -2.26
CA VAL A 351 -23.02 14.97 -2.86
C VAL A 351 -21.62 15.23 -2.30
N ALA A 352 -21.00 14.18 -1.78
CA ALA A 352 -19.63 14.23 -1.28
C ALA A 352 -18.64 13.78 -2.37
N ARG A 353 -17.43 14.33 -2.31
CA ARG A 353 -16.29 13.94 -3.13
C ARG A 353 -15.08 13.77 -2.22
N GLY A 354 -14.53 12.58 -2.16
CA GLY A 354 -13.39 12.25 -1.29
C GLY A 354 -12.05 12.63 -1.90
N GLU A 355 -11.22 13.29 -1.10
CA GLU A 355 -9.78 13.51 -1.35
C GLU A 355 -8.97 12.85 -0.23
N THR A 356 -7.87 12.18 -0.58
CA THR A 356 -7.03 11.50 0.42
C THR A 356 -6.22 12.50 1.24
N LEU A 357 -6.27 12.37 2.55
CA LEU A 357 -5.48 13.14 3.52
C LEU A 357 -4.57 12.17 4.28
N ALA A 358 -3.26 12.27 4.08
CA ALA A 358 -2.27 11.51 4.83
C ALA A 358 -2.16 12.01 6.28
N ILE A 359 -1.92 11.12 7.25
CA ILE A 359 -1.78 11.46 8.68
C ILE A 359 -0.78 12.60 8.88
N LYS A 360 0.38 12.53 8.25
CA LYS A 360 1.41 13.57 8.35
C LYS A 360 0.94 14.98 7.99
N ASN A 361 -0.17 15.13 7.30
CA ASN A 361 -0.75 16.42 6.90
C ASN A 361 -1.92 16.86 7.79
N GLU A 362 -2.37 16.02 8.73
CA GLU A 362 -3.54 16.33 9.58
C GLU A 362 -3.27 17.44 10.60
N SER A 363 -2.03 17.61 11.04
CA SER A 363 -1.65 18.60 12.05
C SER A 363 -2.06 20.03 11.70
N SER A 364 -2.07 20.37 10.41
CA SER A 364 -2.52 21.67 9.93
C SER A 364 -4.01 21.93 10.18
N TYR A 365 -4.84 20.88 10.12
CA TYR A 365 -6.27 20.97 10.43
C TYR A 365 -6.51 21.17 11.92
N PHE A 366 -5.80 20.43 12.78
CA PHE A 366 -5.87 20.61 14.23
C PHE A 366 -5.42 22.01 14.68
N THR A 367 -4.49 22.62 13.96
CA THR A 367 -4.05 24.00 14.22
C THR A 367 -5.08 25.03 13.73
N ASN A 368 -5.55 24.90 12.48
CA ASN A 368 -6.34 25.93 11.83
C ASN A 368 -7.85 25.86 12.15
N TYR A 369 -8.34 24.67 12.52
CA TYR A 369 -9.78 24.40 12.70
C TYR A 369 -10.11 23.75 14.04
N ALA A 370 -9.32 24.03 15.08
CA ALA A 370 -9.47 23.42 16.41
C ALA A 370 -10.91 23.51 16.96
N SER A 371 -11.62 24.63 16.72
CA SER A 371 -13.00 24.83 17.18
C SER A 371 -14.04 23.99 16.43
N ASN A 372 -13.70 23.44 15.28
CA ASN A 372 -14.56 22.59 14.45
C ASN A 372 -14.33 21.10 14.69
N ILE A 373 -13.27 20.74 15.43
CA ILE A 373 -12.83 19.35 15.64
C ILE A 373 -13.34 18.86 16.99
N ILE A 374 -14.12 17.78 16.97
CA ILE A 374 -14.67 17.16 18.16
C ILE A 374 -14.33 15.67 18.18
N TRP A 375 -14.05 15.12 19.37
CA TRP A 375 -13.87 13.68 19.54
C TRP A 375 -15.21 12.95 19.49
N ASN A 376 -15.31 11.94 18.63
CA ASN A 376 -16.44 11.01 18.58
C ASN A 376 -16.07 9.72 19.32
N ASP A 377 -16.59 9.57 20.52
CA ASP A 377 -16.24 8.41 21.37
C ASP A 377 -16.76 7.08 20.83
N THR A 378 -17.83 7.07 20.07
CA THR A 378 -18.36 5.85 19.43
C THR A 378 -17.44 5.39 18.29
N LEU A 379 -17.04 6.30 17.41
CA LEU A 379 -16.20 5.99 16.27
C LEU A 379 -14.71 5.92 16.62
N LYS A 380 -14.32 6.38 17.83
CA LYS A 380 -12.92 6.52 18.27
C LYS A 380 -12.08 7.30 17.25
N SER A 381 -12.62 8.41 16.75
CA SER A 381 -11.94 9.33 15.84
C SER A 381 -12.37 10.76 16.10
N TYR A 382 -11.51 11.73 15.79
CA TYR A 382 -11.92 13.11 15.71
C TYR A 382 -12.75 13.33 14.45
N TYR A 383 -13.73 14.22 14.55
CA TYR A 383 -14.59 14.63 13.43
C TYR A 383 -14.58 16.14 13.28
N ALA A 384 -14.51 16.61 12.05
CA ALA A 384 -14.70 18.01 11.71
C ALA A 384 -15.75 18.19 10.61
N ALA A 385 -16.52 19.30 10.73
CA ALA A 385 -17.32 19.86 9.66
C ALA A 385 -16.90 21.32 9.48
N ILE A 386 -16.21 21.62 8.39
CA ILE A 386 -15.58 22.91 8.11
C ILE A 386 -16.37 23.58 7.00
N PRO A 387 -17.07 24.71 7.25
CA PRO A 387 -17.74 25.46 6.21
C PRO A 387 -16.76 26.02 5.17
N THR A 388 -17.08 25.88 3.90
CA THR A 388 -16.34 26.44 2.77
C THR A 388 -17.21 27.32 1.92
N THR A 389 -16.65 28.04 0.96
CA THR A 389 -17.43 28.89 0.02
C THR A 389 -18.36 28.08 -0.88
N SER A 390 -18.08 26.80 -1.10
CA SER A 390 -18.84 25.92 -2.00
C SER A 390 -19.67 24.83 -1.29
N GLY A 391 -19.53 24.71 0.04
CA GLY A 391 -20.23 23.66 0.80
C GLY A 391 -19.61 23.43 2.17
N THR A 392 -19.37 22.17 2.51
CA THR A 392 -18.79 21.78 3.79
C THR A 392 -17.76 20.67 3.58
N ASP A 393 -16.58 20.83 4.12
CA ASP A 393 -15.59 19.77 4.21
C ASP A 393 -15.83 18.96 5.49
N LYS A 394 -16.00 17.64 5.34
CA LYS A 394 -16.16 16.71 6.45
C LYS A 394 -14.96 15.79 6.52
N ILE A 395 -14.41 15.61 7.72
CA ILE A 395 -13.22 14.79 7.95
C ILE A 395 -13.44 13.94 9.21
N TRP A 396 -13.18 12.65 9.11
CA TRP A 396 -13.00 11.74 10.25
C TRP A 396 -11.51 11.41 10.32
N PHE A 397 -10.79 12.04 11.25
CA PHE A 397 -9.33 11.96 11.31
C PHE A 397 -8.84 10.57 11.72
N GLU A 398 -7.74 10.16 11.13
CA GLU A 398 -7.04 8.90 11.43
C GLU A 398 -5.72 9.19 12.17
N ASP A 399 -5.80 9.96 13.24
CA ASP A 399 -4.68 10.40 14.05
C ASP A 399 -4.10 9.31 14.95
N ASN A 400 -3.01 9.62 15.65
CA ASN A 400 -2.34 8.69 16.56
C ASN A 400 -3.25 8.14 17.67
N LYS A 401 -4.26 8.91 18.14
CA LYS A 401 -5.21 8.45 19.14
C LYS A 401 -6.18 7.42 18.53
N SER A 402 -6.73 7.68 17.34
CA SER A 402 -7.60 6.76 16.61
C SER A 402 -6.87 5.46 16.26
N LEU A 403 -5.64 5.57 15.74
CA LEU A 403 -4.80 4.41 15.44
C LEU A 403 -4.49 3.58 16.68
N GLY A 404 -4.22 4.22 17.82
CA GLY A 404 -3.96 3.53 19.08
C GLY A 404 -5.11 2.59 19.51
N TYR A 405 -6.36 3.00 19.31
CA TYR A 405 -7.52 2.12 19.56
C TYR A 405 -7.51 0.90 18.64
N LYS A 406 -7.19 1.06 17.35
CA LYS A 406 -7.13 -0.04 16.39
C LYS A 406 -5.96 -0.99 16.67
N LEU A 407 -4.78 -0.44 16.99
CA LEU A 407 -3.62 -1.25 17.34
C LEU A 407 -3.84 -2.06 18.63
N ASN A 408 -4.61 -1.54 19.59
CA ASN A 408 -4.99 -2.29 20.78
C ASN A 408 -5.85 -3.53 20.46
N LEU A 409 -6.59 -3.55 19.35
CA LEU A 409 -7.31 -4.74 18.90
C LEU A 409 -6.38 -5.91 18.59
N VAL A 410 -5.16 -5.63 18.13
CA VAL A 410 -4.15 -6.68 17.85
C VAL A 410 -3.88 -7.49 19.12
N LYS A 411 -3.66 -6.79 20.24
CA LYS A 411 -3.46 -7.43 21.55
C LYS A 411 -4.74 -8.07 22.09
N GLU A 412 -5.85 -7.33 22.06
CA GLU A 412 -7.14 -7.76 22.62
C GLU A 412 -7.65 -9.04 21.96
N LEU A 413 -7.58 -9.11 20.63
CA LEU A 413 -8.02 -10.24 19.83
C LEU A 413 -6.90 -11.26 19.56
N GLN A 414 -5.71 -11.06 20.12
CA GLN A 414 -4.52 -11.93 19.95
C GLN A 414 -4.17 -12.16 18.48
N LEU A 415 -4.26 -11.11 17.66
CA LEU A 415 -3.96 -11.18 16.24
C LEU A 415 -2.45 -11.34 15.99
N ALA A 416 -2.09 -11.80 14.79
CA ALA A 416 -0.70 -11.94 14.38
C ALA A 416 0.08 -10.61 14.37
N GLY A 417 -0.61 -9.50 14.12
CA GLY A 417 -0.02 -8.17 14.05
C GLY A 417 -0.90 -7.19 13.28
N PHE A 418 -0.30 -6.12 12.80
CA PHE A 418 -0.98 -5.15 11.94
C PHE A 418 -0.22 -4.92 10.63
N ALA A 419 -0.93 -4.41 9.60
CA ALA A 419 -0.36 -3.99 8.33
C ALA A 419 -0.88 -2.59 7.98
N ALA A 420 0.02 -1.66 7.66
CA ALA A 420 -0.32 -0.26 7.43
C ALA A 420 -0.33 0.11 5.94
N TRP A 421 -1.43 0.63 5.44
CA TRP A 421 -1.55 1.26 4.15
C TRP A 421 -1.53 2.78 4.30
N ARG A 422 -0.48 3.49 3.98
CA ARG A 422 0.75 3.05 3.38
C ARG A 422 1.96 3.81 3.93
N LYS A 423 3.14 3.27 3.76
CA LYS A 423 4.41 3.97 4.01
C LYS A 423 4.45 5.33 3.30
N GLY A 424 5.01 6.33 3.99
CA GLY A 424 5.13 7.71 3.50
C GLY A 424 3.88 8.57 3.76
N PHE A 425 2.83 8.02 4.41
CA PHE A 425 1.67 8.77 4.89
C PHE A 425 1.73 9.09 6.40
N GLU A 426 2.54 8.37 7.14
CA GLU A 426 2.85 8.60 8.55
C GLU A 426 3.88 9.72 8.74
N ASP A 427 3.97 10.20 9.96
CA ASP A 427 5.06 11.07 10.45
C ASP A 427 5.86 10.40 11.58
N ASP A 428 6.91 11.07 12.06
CA ASP A 428 7.75 10.54 13.12
C ASP A 428 6.99 10.33 14.43
N THR A 429 5.94 11.10 14.69
CA THR A 429 5.10 10.94 15.89
C THR A 429 4.26 9.68 15.81
N THR A 430 3.77 9.34 14.62
CA THR A 430 3.05 8.09 14.34
C THR A 430 3.97 6.89 14.53
N ILE A 431 5.19 6.92 13.99
CA ILE A 431 6.18 5.86 14.19
C ILE A 431 6.50 5.69 15.69
N THR A 432 6.74 6.79 16.39
CA THR A 432 7.03 6.77 17.83
C THR A 432 5.87 6.19 18.63
N MET A 433 4.64 6.56 18.31
CA MET A 433 3.44 6.01 18.92
C MET A 433 3.34 4.50 18.71
N ILE A 434 3.51 4.01 17.48
CA ILE A 434 3.47 2.58 17.15
C ILE A 434 4.51 1.80 17.93
N GLN A 435 5.74 2.32 18.04
CA GLN A 435 6.82 1.70 18.83
C GLN A 435 6.48 1.58 20.31
N GLY A 436 5.65 2.48 20.85
CA GLY A 436 5.19 2.47 22.23
C GLY A 436 3.97 1.59 22.50
N VAL A 437 3.30 1.08 21.47
CA VAL A 437 2.10 0.23 21.65
C VAL A 437 2.50 -1.20 22.00
N ASP A 438 1.91 -1.73 23.06
CA ASP A 438 2.00 -3.15 23.39
C ASP A 438 1.03 -3.97 22.52
N LEU A 439 1.58 -4.60 21.48
CA LEU A 439 0.83 -5.47 20.58
C LEU A 439 0.59 -6.88 21.15
N GLY A 440 1.00 -7.16 22.37
CA GLY A 440 0.97 -8.50 22.95
C GLY A 440 2.21 -9.33 22.57
N LYS A 441 2.16 -10.64 22.84
CA LYS A 441 3.31 -11.52 22.59
C LYS A 441 3.29 -12.15 21.19
N GLY A 442 2.23 -11.98 20.44
CA GLY A 442 1.98 -12.78 19.23
C GLY A 442 1.94 -14.27 19.58
N THR A 443 1.05 -15.03 18.97
CA THR A 443 1.10 -16.49 19.09
C THR A 443 2.05 -17.02 18.03
N PRO A 444 3.06 -17.86 18.38
CA PRO A 444 3.91 -18.46 17.36
C PRO A 444 3.06 -19.23 16.34
N ASN A 445 3.35 -19.06 15.06
CA ASN A 445 2.70 -19.85 14.01
C ASN A 445 3.31 -21.28 14.02
N THR A 446 3.03 -22.04 15.08
CA THR A 446 3.52 -23.39 15.30
C THR A 446 2.51 -24.46 14.91
N ALA A 447 1.47 -24.12 14.15
CA ALA A 447 0.51 -25.12 13.71
C ALA A 447 1.25 -26.17 12.84
N PRO A 448 1.23 -27.46 13.21
CA PRO A 448 1.70 -28.49 12.32
C PRO A 448 0.84 -28.43 11.04
N VAL A 449 1.47 -28.71 9.90
CA VAL A 449 0.74 -28.97 8.66
C VAL A 449 -0.23 -30.10 8.94
N VAL A 450 -1.47 -29.75 9.26
CA VAL A 450 -2.53 -30.76 9.41
C VAL A 450 -2.93 -31.13 8.00
N GLU A 451 -2.73 -32.41 7.66
CA GLU A 451 -3.26 -32.99 6.43
C GLU A 451 -4.71 -32.54 6.25
N THR A 452 -4.96 -31.86 5.16
CA THR A 452 -6.25 -31.25 4.84
C THR A 452 -7.36 -32.30 4.85
N PRO A 453 -8.44 -32.12 5.64
CA PRO A 453 -9.67 -32.84 5.36
C PRO A 453 -10.14 -32.40 3.97
N LYS A 454 -10.45 -33.36 3.11
CA LYS A 454 -11.04 -33.07 1.79
C LYS A 454 -12.19 -32.08 1.96
N PRO A 455 -12.25 -30.99 1.16
CA PRO A 455 -13.25 -29.97 1.32
C PRO A 455 -14.64 -30.59 1.24
N VAL A 456 -15.48 -30.26 2.21
CA VAL A 456 -16.94 -30.46 2.08
C VAL A 456 -17.37 -29.45 1.03
N VAL A 457 -17.62 -29.96 -0.16
CA VAL A 457 -18.05 -29.17 -1.32
C VAL A 457 -19.48 -28.69 -1.02
N GLU A 458 -19.63 -27.46 -0.49
CA GLU A 458 -20.90 -26.76 -0.69
C GLU A 458 -21.03 -26.56 -2.21
N LYS A 459 -22.19 -26.97 -2.72
CA LYS A 459 -22.48 -27.00 -4.14
C LYS A 459 -22.20 -25.63 -4.76
N PRO A 460 -21.27 -25.49 -5.72
CA PRO A 460 -20.96 -24.20 -6.33
C PRO A 460 -22.24 -23.58 -6.89
N LEU A 461 -22.41 -22.28 -6.66
CA LEU A 461 -23.48 -21.53 -7.29
C LEU A 461 -23.41 -21.72 -8.80
N THR A 462 -24.51 -22.05 -9.41
CA THR A 462 -24.57 -22.23 -10.86
C THR A 462 -24.35 -20.88 -11.55
N LYS A 463 -23.86 -20.93 -12.79
CA LYS A 463 -23.67 -19.72 -13.64
C LYS A 463 -24.96 -18.88 -13.75
N ALA A 464 -26.13 -19.50 -13.57
CA ALA A 464 -27.43 -18.84 -13.53
C ALA A 464 -27.64 -18.09 -12.20
N GLU A 465 -27.25 -18.67 -11.07
CA GLU A 465 -27.34 -18.04 -9.74
C GLU A 465 -26.34 -16.88 -9.62
N CYS A 466 -25.11 -17.02 -10.15
CA CYS A 466 -24.16 -15.91 -10.23
C CYS A 466 -24.72 -14.74 -11.06
N LYS A 467 -25.29 -15.01 -12.24
CA LYS A 467 -25.95 -13.99 -13.05
C LYS A 467 -27.15 -13.36 -12.37
N ALA A 468 -27.90 -14.12 -11.57
CA ALA A 468 -29.02 -13.60 -10.82
C ALA A 468 -28.55 -12.65 -9.70
N LEU A 469 -27.46 -12.98 -8.99
CA LEU A 469 -26.85 -12.12 -7.99
C LEU A 469 -26.27 -10.83 -8.59
N GLU A 470 -25.56 -10.93 -9.73
CA GLU A 470 -25.08 -9.76 -10.47
C GLU A 470 -26.21 -8.85 -10.95
N LYS A 471 -27.29 -9.45 -11.45
CA LYS A 471 -28.48 -8.70 -11.88
C LYS A 471 -29.14 -8.02 -10.70
N ALA A 472 -29.30 -8.71 -9.56
CA ALA A 472 -29.83 -8.13 -8.33
C ALA A 472 -28.97 -7.01 -7.79
N ALA A 473 -27.64 -7.15 -7.81
CA ALA A 473 -26.69 -6.10 -7.41
C ALA A 473 -26.78 -4.87 -8.35
N LYS A 474 -26.88 -5.07 -9.67
CA LYS A 474 -27.09 -3.98 -10.65
C LYS A 474 -28.43 -3.29 -10.48
N GLU A 475 -29.51 -4.04 -10.19
CA GLU A 475 -30.82 -3.47 -9.94
C GLU A 475 -30.85 -2.67 -8.62
N LYS A 476 -30.19 -3.18 -7.56
CA LYS A 476 -30.03 -2.46 -6.29
C LYS A 476 -29.23 -1.16 -6.48
N ALA A 477 -28.12 -1.21 -7.17
CA ALA A 477 -27.32 0.00 -7.49
C ALA A 477 -28.09 1.01 -8.32
N LYS A 478 -28.93 0.56 -9.30
CA LYS A 478 -29.85 1.44 -10.04
C LYS A 478 -30.93 2.04 -9.17
N ALA A 479 -31.48 1.27 -8.24
CA ALA A 479 -32.51 1.76 -7.30
C ALA A 479 -31.93 2.80 -6.34
N GLU A 480 -30.74 2.56 -5.81
CA GLU A 480 -30.01 3.51 -4.95
C GLU A 480 -29.64 4.80 -5.71
N ALA A 481 -29.15 4.69 -6.94
CA ALA A 481 -28.87 5.87 -7.79
C ALA A 481 -30.15 6.65 -8.15
N LYS A 482 -31.29 5.98 -8.34
CA LYS A 482 -32.59 6.62 -8.58
C LYS A 482 -33.09 7.34 -7.33
N ALA A 483 -33.00 6.69 -6.16
CA ALA A 483 -33.37 7.28 -4.88
C ALA A 483 -32.51 8.52 -4.54
N ALA A 484 -31.19 8.43 -4.77
CA ALA A 484 -30.28 9.56 -4.62
C ALA A 484 -30.64 10.75 -5.54
N LYS A 485 -31.04 10.43 -6.79
CA LYS A 485 -31.46 11.45 -7.77
C LYS A 485 -32.80 12.11 -7.41
N GLU A 486 -33.72 11.36 -6.86
CA GLU A 486 -35.00 11.88 -6.37
C GLU A 486 -34.81 12.73 -5.11
N LYS A 487 -33.96 12.28 -4.18
CA LYS A 487 -33.59 13.06 -2.99
C LYS A 487 -32.92 14.39 -3.38
N ALA A 488 -31.95 14.37 -4.29
CA ALA A 488 -31.29 15.57 -4.79
C ALA A 488 -32.28 16.56 -5.48
N LYS A 489 -33.28 16.02 -6.20
CA LYS A 489 -34.34 16.86 -6.80
C LYS A 489 -35.23 17.50 -5.73
N ALA A 490 -35.59 16.77 -4.68
CA ALA A 490 -36.38 17.28 -3.58
C ALA A 490 -35.62 18.37 -2.80
N GLU A 491 -34.35 18.16 -2.52
CA GLU A 491 -33.49 19.15 -1.86
C GLU A 491 -33.27 20.40 -2.72
N ALA A 492 -33.05 20.25 -4.01
CA ALA A 492 -32.95 21.38 -4.95
C ALA A 492 -34.26 22.19 -5.03
N LYS A 493 -35.43 21.53 -4.92
CA LYS A 493 -36.74 22.20 -4.88
C LYS A 493 -36.91 22.98 -3.57
N ALA A 494 -36.55 22.36 -2.45
CA ALA A 494 -36.61 23.02 -1.13
C ALA A 494 -35.64 24.22 -1.05
N ALA A 495 -34.45 24.12 -1.58
CA ALA A 495 -33.49 25.23 -1.66
C ALA A 495 -34.03 26.37 -2.52
N LYS A 496 -34.72 26.08 -3.63
CA LYS A 496 -35.32 27.06 -4.51
C LYS A 496 -36.49 27.79 -3.84
N GLU A 497 -37.29 27.09 -3.05
CA GLU A 497 -38.39 27.69 -2.25
C GLU A 497 -37.86 28.56 -1.12
N LYS A 498 -36.79 28.10 -0.44
CA LYS A 498 -36.11 28.90 0.59
C LYS A 498 -35.52 30.18 0.02
N ALA A 499 -34.83 30.12 -1.11
CA ALA A 499 -34.27 31.30 -1.78
C ALA A 499 -35.36 32.28 -2.23
N LYS A 500 -36.55 31.79 -2.68
CA LYS A 500 -37.70 32.65 -2.99
C LYS A 500 -38.26 33.35 -1.75
N ALA A 501 -38.35 32.65 -0.63
CA ALA A 501 -38.81 33.20 0.64
C ALA A 501 -37.86 34.28 1.16
N GLU A 502 -36.55 34.02 1.10
CA GLU A 502 -35.51 35.00 1.49
C GLU A 502 -35.50 36.25 0.59
N ALA A 503 -35.65 36.05 -0.72
CA ALA A 503 -35.79 37.19 -1.66
C ALA A 503 -37.04 38.01 -1.42
N LYS A 504 -38.16 37.38 -1.02
CA LYS A 504 -39.39 38.08 -0.64
C LYS A 504 -39.21 38.89 0.67
N ALA A 505 -38.62 38.28 1.67
CA ALA A 505 -38.30 38.91 2.95
C ALA A 505 -37.32 40.10 2.79
N SER A 506 -36.33 39.97 1.91
CA SER A 506 -35.39 41.05 1.57
C SER A 506 -36.12 42.25 0.92
N LYS A 507 -37.05 41.99 -0.03
CA LYS A 507 -37.84 43.04 -0.66
C LYS A 507 -38.77 43.76 0.34
N GLU A 508 -39.35 43.03 1.29
CA GLU A 508 -40.17 43.60 2.36
C GLU A 508 -39.34 44.45 3.32
N ARG A 509 -38.14 44.02 3.70
CA ARG A 509 -37.19 44.82 4.49
C ARG A 509 -36.77 46.10 3.77
N THR A 510 -36.48 46.02 2.47
CA THR A 510 -36.11 47.18 1.67
C THR A 510 -37.26 48.19 1.61
N LYS A 511 -38.53 47.73 1.46
CA LYS A 511 -39.73 48.61 1.48
C LYS A 511 -39.95 49.24 2.86
N ALA A 512 -39.73 48.47 3.95
CA ALA A 512 -39.87 49.01 5.31
C ALA A 512 -38.79 50.07 5.59
N ASN A 513 -37.54 49.83 5.21
CA ASN A 513 -36.46 50.80 5.35
C ASN A 513 -36.72 52.10 4.53
N ALA A 514 -37.20 51.95 3.29
CA ALA A 514 -37.56 53.14 2.45
C ALA A 514 -38.69 53.95 3.09
N LYS A 515 -39.68 53.31 3.72
CA LYS A 515 -40.78 54.02 4.44
C LYS A 515 -40.22 54.76 5.66
N THR A 516 -39.32 54.13 6.44
CA THR A 516 -38.68 54.77 7.61
C THR A 516 -37.80 55.95 7.21
N VAL A 517 -37.07 55.87 6.08
CA VAL A 517 -36.26 57.00 5.55
C VAL A 517 -37.12 58.13 5.11
N ASN A 518 -38.26 57.87 4.41
CA ASN A 518 -39.20 58.95 4.01
C ASN A 518 -39.88 59.59 5.21
N GLU A 519 -40.26 58.85 6.24
CA GLU A 519 -40.82 59.40 7.48
C GLU A 519 -39.79 60.26 8.22
N LYS A 520 -38.53 59.86 8.27
CA LYS A 520 -37.45 60.65 8.87
C LYS A 520 -37.18 61.94 8.08
N GLN A 521 -37.15 61.86 6.76
CA GLN A 521 -36.97 63.01 5.89
C GLN A 521 -38.15 64.05 6.01
N LYS A 522 -39.38 63.53 6.25
CA LYS A 522 -40.54 64.38 6.52
C LYS A 522 -40.41 65.07 7.87
N VAL A 523 -39.97 64.40 8.91
CA VAL A 523 -39.70 64.97 10.25
C VAL A 523 -38.59 66.03 10.19
N ASP A 524 -37.50 65.76 9.44
CA ASP A 524 -36.40 66.73 9.27
C ASP A 524 -36.81 67.96 8.50
N ASN A 525 -37.70 67.85 7.49
CA ASN A 525 -38.27 68.99 6.78
C ASN A 525 -39.24 69.78 7.64
N ASP A 526 -40.07 69.18 8.48
CA ASP A 526 -40.96 69.81 9.41
C ASP A 526 -40.19 70.60 10.51
N ILE A 527 -39.04 70.03 10.97
CA ILE A 527 -38.14 70.74 11.92
C ILE A 527 -37.44 71.92 11.25
N ALA A 528 -37.01 71.81 9.99
CA ALA A 528 -36.37 72.88 9.25
C ALA A 528 -37.32 74.11 9.00
N SER A 529 -38.65 73.87 8.97
CA SER A 529 -39.66 74.92 8.80
C SER A 529 -39.98 75.72 10.10
N ILE A 530 -39.47 75.24 11.27
CA ILE A 530 -39.79 75.88 12.58
C ILE A 530 -38.62 76.73 13.11
N VAL A 531 -37.47 76.81 12.46
CA VAL A 531 -36.33 77.63 12.92
C VAL A 531 -36.33 78.98 12.24
N PRO A 532 -36.59 80.13 12.97
CA PRO A 532 -36.51 81.45 12.36
C PRO A 532 -35.04 81.84 12.13
N ALA A 533 -34.83 82.55 11.01
CA ALA A 533 -33.53 83.10 10.61
C ALA A 533 -32.96 84.06 11.66
N VAL A 534 -31.87 83.68 12.29
CA VAL A 534 -31.07 84.62 13.11
C VAL A 534 -30.07 85.31 12.18
N GLN A 535 -30.36 86.67 11.99
CA GLN A 535 -29.43 87.56 11.31
C GLN A 535 -28.14 87.69 12.07
N VAL A 536 -27.04 87.37 11.43
CA VAL A 536 -25.68 87.67 11.93
C VAL A 536 -25.33 89.10 11.48
N VAL A 537 -25.31 90.01 12.45
CA VAL A 537 -24.71 91.33 12.30
C VAL A 537 -23.19 91.18 12.46
N LYS A 538 -22.42 91.57 11.43
CA LYS A 538 -21.00 91.81 11.50
C LYS A 538 -20.65 92.98 12.35
N LYS A 539 -19.75 92.88 13.25
CA LYS A 539 -18.70 93.85 13.64
C LYS A 539 -17.34 93.16 13.70
#